data_e595711d0f8f92e47a7d0dd7fe521363
#
_entry.id   e595711d0f8f92e47a7d0dd7fe521363
#
_cell.length_a   1.000
_cell.length_b   1.000
_cell.length_c   1.000
_cell.angle_alpha   90.00
_cell.angle_beta   90.00
_cell.angle_gamma   90.00
#
_symmetry.space_group_name_H-M   'P 1'
#
loop_
_entity.id
_entity.type
_entity.pdbx_description
1 polymer ?
#
loop_
_entity_poly.entity_id
_entity_poly.type
_entity_poly.pdbx_seq_one_letter_code
_entity_poly.pdbx_strand_id
1 'polypeptide(L)'
;NIGLQLKKKNYSFGVQYGKVNFFTGIIKNDNVSFFIEIPSVLRYKSYNDARKKYNLNTTLKENNSIKPAVKTVQQVTFDFFFPFGDSRKDATQNYEPLNNTLSILGFEYQRYLSENTFIYAHTDAMYKGLVAGFMDLFIGVGKNFQVNKNINLFGKFGIGAAGGRIFPENGLTMYPSIGADVKITDHFGLSTHGGYHRSIGGTFEAYTLGFSVKYYGLNGGTSDPFTEEKARHIKTQGIQVGVQNQTYFNVAKFGIPDSDLQLIAVKVFYDISKKLYLSGEASFAYEGKSGGYAHGMFGLGIKSNRFLNNKISTFFEIGLGVAGGGRVDSGEGILVRPTAGFNYHINNDFTLNIAGGHMVSPYGNVNSSNINIGLTYGLSILNAKK
;
A
#
# COMPACT_ATOMS: atom_id res chain seq x y z
N ASN A 1 -2.81 9.36 -24.80
CA ASN A 1 -2.03 10.44 -24.20
C ASN A 1 -0.88 10.83 -25.14
N ILE A 2 -0.57 12.09 -25.25
CA ILE A 2 0.57 12.65 -25.99
C ILE A 2 1.35 13.52 -25.00
N GLY A 3 2.68 13.39 -24.97
CA GLY A 3 3.48 14.13 -24.00
C GLY A 3 4.91 14.39 -24.43
N LEU A 4 5.55 15.28 -23.69
CA LEU A 4 6.95 15.63 -23.81
C LEU A 4 7.68 15.22 -22.54
N GLN A 5 8.88 14.63 -22.68
CA GLN A 5 9.70 14.18 -21.57
C GLN A 5 11.14 14.67 -21.72
N LEU A 6 11.65 15.28 -20.67
CA LEU A 6 13.06 15.62 -20.52
C LEU A 6 13.75 14.58 -19.66
N LYS A 7 14.71 13.85 -20.25
CA LYS A 7 15.48 12.82 -19.55
C LYS A 7 16.79 13.39 -19.00
N LYS A 8 17.04 13.16 -17.72
CA LYS A 8 18.32 13.37 -17.03
C LYS A 8 18.89 12.02 -16.62
N LYS A 9 20.13 11.97 -16.17
CA LYS A 9 20.84 10.72 -15.82
C LYS A 9 20.10 9.87 -14.78
N ASN A 10 19.51 10.51 -13.76
CA ASN A 10 18.93 9.84 -12.60
C ASN A 10 17.40 10.04 -12.46
N TYR A 11 16.80 10.89 -13.27
CA TYR A 11 15.36 11.16 -13.28
C TYR A 11 14.93 11.73 -14.62
N SER A 12 13.68 11.68 -14.91
CA SER A 12 13.05 12.41 -15.99
C SER A 12 11.78 13.11 -15.51
N PHE A 13 11.42 14.18 -16.13
CA PHE A 13 10.17 14.86 -15.87
C PHE A 13 9.50 15.21 -17.19
N GLY A 14 8.20 15.30 -17.18
CA GLY A 14 7.46 15.58 -18.37
C GLY A 14 6.06 16.09 -18.10
N VAL A 15 5.43 16.47 -19.19
CA VAL A 15 4.04 16.86 -19.25
C VAL A 15 3.34 16.02 -20.30
N GLN A 16 2.16 15.55 -19.99
CA GLN A 16 1.32 14.84 -20.94
C GLN A 16 -0.10 15.42 -20.98
N TYR A 17 -0.67 15.40 -22.15
CA TYR A 17 -2.07 15.69 -22.41
C TYR A 17 -2.78 14.37 -22.71
N GLY A 18 -3.98 14.19 -22.16
CA GLY A 18 -4.79 13.01 -22.39
C GLY A 18 -6.28 13.31 -22.31
N LYS A 19 -7.07 12.33 -22.74
CA LYS A 19 -8.53 12.33 -22.57
C LYS A 19 -8.93 11.23 -21.61
N VAL A 20 -9.77 11.57 -20.65
CA VAL A 20 -10.40 10.63 -19.71
C VAL A 20 -11.85 10.46 -20.13
N ASN A 21 -12.22 9.21 -20.40
CA ASN A 21 -13.58 8.81 -20.72
C ASN A 21 -14.01 7.73 -19.73
N PHE A 22 -15.11 7.95 -19.02
CA PHE A 22 -15.73 6.92 -18.20
C PHE A 22 -16.76 6.17 -19.05
N PHE A 23 -16.60 4.86 -19.23
CA PHE A 23 -17.48 4.05 -20.08
C PHE A 23 -18.93 4.03 -19.60
N THR A 24 -19.15 4.11 -18.29
CA THR A 24 -20.47 4.08 -17.66
C THR A 24 -20.84 5.41 -16.99
N GLY A 25 -19.99 6.42 -17.10
CA GLY A 25 -20.17 7.72 -16.46
C GLY A 25 -20.32 8.87 -17.45
N ILE A 26 -20.68 10.04 -16.93
CA ILE A 26 -20.86 11.26 -17.71
C ILE A 26 -19.54 12.06 -17.89
N ILE A 27 -18.48 11.65 -17.18
CA ILE A 27 -17.20 12.39 -17.22
C ILE A 27 -16.48 12.09 -18.52
N LYS A 28 -16.30 13.16 -19.31
CA LYS A 28 -15.49 13.18 -20.53
C LYS A 28 -14.69 14.48 -20.49
N ASN A 29 -13.44 14.36 -20.07
CA ASN A 29 -12.59 15.54 -19.88
C ASN A 29 -11.22 15.35 -20.49
N ASP A 30 -10.66 16.47 -20.93
CA ASP A 30 -9.24 16.57 -21.24
C ASP A 30 -8.46 16.77 -19.94
N ASN A 31 -7.27 16.20 -19.87
CA ASN A 31 -6.40 16.39 -18.73
C ASN A 31 -4.97 16.75 -19.16
N VAL A 32 -4.33 17.54 -18.33
CA VAL A 32 -2.89 17.80 -18.40
C VAL A 32 -2.27 17.26 -17.11
N SER A 33 -1.28 16.40 -17.26
CA SER A 33 -0.57 15.80 -16.13
C SER A 33 0.90 16.12 -16.19
N PHE A 34 1.48 16.43 -15.04
CA PHE A 34 2.93 16.52 -14.84
C PHE A 34 3.40 15.25 -14.18
N PHE A 35 4.54 14.72 -14.60
CA PHE A 35 5.09 13.52 -14.02
C PHE A 35 6.61 13.62 -13.82
N ILE A 36 7.08 12.90 -12.80
CA ILE A 36 8.49 12.70 -12.53
C ILE A 36 8.72 11.19 -12.51
N GLU A 37 9.69 10.72 -13.29
CA GLU A 37 10.12 9.33 -13.28
C GLU A 37 11.50 9.20 -12.66
N ILE A 38 11.66 8.26 -11.77
CA ILE A 38 12.94 7.89 -11.19
C ILE A 38 13.23 6.46 -11.65
N PRO A 39 14.19 6.26 -12.60
CA PRO A 39 14.50 4.95 -13.11
C PRO A 39 14.97 4.03 -11.99
N SER A 40 14.38 2.85 -11.94
CA SER A 40 14.68 1.84 -10.95
C SER A 40 14.91 0.50 -11.63
N VAL A 41 15.97 -0.19 -11.23
CA VAL A 41 16.23 -1.55 -11.68
C VAL A 41 15.80 -2.53 -10.59
N LEU A 42 14.72 -3.25 -10.83
CA LEU A 42 14.33 -4.37 -9.99
C LEU A 42 15.07 -5.62 -10.49
N ARG A 43 15.94 -6.18 -9.66
CA ARG A 43 16.62 -7.45 -9.94
C ARG A 43 15.89 -8.58 -9.23
N TYR A 44 15.41 -9.53 -9.99
CA TYR A 44 14.66 -10.67 -9.47
C TYR A 44 15.12 -11.98 -10.15
N LYS A 45 14.76 -13.08 -9.53
CA LYS A 45 14.91 -14.43 -10.04
C LYS A 45 13.52 -15.07 -10.19
N SER A 46 13.43 -16.21 -10.87
CA SER A 46 12.22 -17.01 -10.91
C SER A 46 11.73 -17.33 -9.50
N TYR A 47 10.42 -17.46 -9.32
CA TYR A 47 9.79 -17.82 -8.05
C TYR A 47 10.28 -19.16 -7.49
N ASN A 48 10.74 -20.08 -8.33
CA ASN A 48 11.37 -21.34 -7.89
C ASN A 48 12.62 -21.12 -7.04
N ASP A 49 13.27 -19.98 -7.16
CA ASP A 49 14.43 -19.62 -6.35
C ASP A 49 14.06 -18.97 -5.02
N ALA A 50 12.76 -18.87 -4.71
CA ALA A 50 12.32 -18.33 -3.43
C ALA A 50 12.95 -19.08 -2.27
N ARG A 51 13.47 -18.32 -1.28
CA ARG A 51 14.10 -18.80 -0.03
C ARG A 51 15.43 -19.55 -0.17
N LYS A 52 16.06 -19.52 -1.32
CA LYS A 52 17.44 -19.99 -1.41
C LYS A 52 18.35 -19.04 -0.64
N LYS A 53 19.24 -19.61 0.17
CA LYS A 53 20.33 -18.88 0.83
C LYS A 53 21.57 -19.02 -0.02
N TYR A 54 22.24 -17.92 -0.29
CA TYR A 54 23.51 -17.89 -0.99
C TYR A 54 24.59 -17.40 -0.03
N ASN A 55 25.70 -18.14 0.05
CA ASN A 55 26.89 -17.66 0.74
C ASN A 55 27.71 -16.83 -0.26
N LEU A 56 27.92 -15.55 0.02
CA LEU A 56 28.62 -14.62 -0.87
C LEU A 56 30.06 -15.04 -1.17
N ASN A 57 30.72 -15.76 -0.26
CA ASN A 57 32.10 -16.16 -0.43
C ASN A 57 32.34 -17.28 -1.45
N THR A 58 31.29 -18.05 -1.80
CA THR A 58 31.42 -19.22 -2.68
C THR A 58 30.72 -19.08 -4.01
N THR A 59 29.61 -18.38 -4.09
CA THR A 59 28.72 -18.39 -5.25
C THR A 59 28.87 -17.15 -6.17
N LEU A 60 29.48 -16.08 -5.69
CA LEU A 60 29.62 -14.83 -6.45
C LEU A 60 31.02 -14.59 -7.01
N LYS A 61 31.95 -15.55 -6.84
CA LYS A 61 33.28 -15.49 -7.51
C LYS A 61 33.18 -15.53 -9.05
N GLU A 62 32.06 -16.04 -9.58
CA GLU A 62 31.88 -16.16 -11.04
C GLU A 62 31.27 -14.91 -11.70
N ASN A 63 30.69 -13.98 -10.95
CA ASN A 63 30.18 -12.73 -11.47
C ASN A 63 30.67 -11.54 -10.64
N ASN A 64 31.79 -11.01 -11.01
CA ASN A 64 32.60 -9.97 -10.35
C ASN A 64 31.95 -8.59 -10.20
N SER A 65 30.65 -8.43 -10.13
CA SER A 65 30.03 -7.13 -9.88
C SER A 65 29.33 -7.09 -8.53
N ILE A 66 29.97 -6.45 -7.55
CA ILE A 66 29.29 -5.93 -6.36
C ILE A 66 28.19 -5.00 -6.87
N LYS A 67 26.95 -5.40 -6.70
CA LYS A 67 25.80 -4.59 -7.14
C LYS A 67 25.20 -3.92 -5.91
N PRO A 68 25.16 -2.58 -5.87
CA PRO A 68 24.55 -1.89 -4.75
C PRO A 68 23.06 -2.28 -4.67
N ALA A 69 22.60 -2.53 -3.46
CA ALA A 69 21.19 -2.76 -3.16
C ALA A 69 20.42 -1.45 -3.16
N VAL A 70 19.11 -1.52 -3.14
CA VAL A 70 18.25 -0.37 -2.87
C VAL A 70 17.89 -0.39 -1.39
N LYS A 71 18.29 0.63 -0.64
CA LYS A 71 17.89 0.79 0.76
C LYS A 71 16.45 1.27 0.82
N THR A 72 15.61 0.54 1.54
CA THR A 72 14.19 0.80 1.67
C THR A 72 13.74 0.72 3.12
N VAL A 73 12.66 1.42 3.46
CA VAL A 73 11.91 1.21 4.70
C VAL A 73 10.45 1.00 4.33
N GLN A 74 9.84 0.02 4.95
CA GLN A 74 8.41 -0.21 4.92
C GLN A 74 7.90 -0.02 6.34
N GLN A 75 6.81 0.72 6.50
CA GLN A 75 6.25 0.92 7.83
C GLN A 75 4.72 0.86 7.80
N VAL A 76 4.18 0.31 8.89
CA VAL A 76 2.77 0.41 9.22
C VAL A 76 2.63 1.50 10.26
N THR A 77 1.71 2.44 10.02
CA THR A 77 1.47 3.61 10.88
C THR A 77 0.11 3.50 11.58
N PHE A 78 0.04 4.01 12.79
CA PHE A 78 -1.17 4.17 13.57
C PHE A 78 -1.22 5.65 13.96
N ASP A 79 -2.09 6.40 13.29
CA ASP A 79 -2.14 7.84 13.39
C ASP A 79 -3.44 8.31 14.04
N PHE A 80 -3.34 9.37 14.81
CA PHE A 80 -4.46 10.09 15.38
C PHE A 80 -4.45 11.50 14.81
N PHE A 81 -5.54 11.87 14.14
CA PHE A 81 -5.74 13.21 13.64
C PHE A 81 -6.68 13.94 14.57
N PHE A 82 -6.30 15.13 14.97
CA PHE A 82 -7.04 16.05 15.83
C PHE A 82 -7.48 17.25 14.98
N PRO A 83 -8.66 17.16 14.32
CA PRO A 83 -9.18 18.25 13.50
C PRO A 83 -9.41 19.50 14.34
N PHE A 84 -9.22 20.66 13.74
CA PHE A 84 -9.47 21.95 14.36
C PHE A 84 -9.90 23.00 13.33
N GLY A 85 -10.12 24.26 13.79
CA GLY A 85 -10.53 25.35 12.92
C GLY A 85 -11.90 25.12 12.29
N ASP A 86 -12.02 25.40 11.01
CA ASP A 86 -13.26 25.25 10.24
C ASP A 86 -13.41 23.86 9.61
N SER A 87 -12.67 22.86 10.11
CA SER A 87 -12.80 21.48 9.63
C SER A 87 -14.23 20.99 9.71
N ARG A 88 -14.78 20.50 8.60
CA ARG A 88 -16.19 20.10 8.49
C ARG A 88 -16.34 18.72 7.89
N LYS A 89 -17.40 18.04 8.28
CA LYS A 89 -17.86 16.79 7.68
C LYS A 89 -19.17 17.00 6.91
N ASP A 90 -19.40 16.22 5.87
CA ASP A 90 -20.69 16.14 5.18
C ASP A 90 -21.62 15.20 5.96
N ALA A 91 -22.67 15.73 6.54
CA ALA A 91 -23.75 14.99 7.14
C ALA A 91 -25.04 15.23 6.34
N THR A 92 -25.21 14.50 5.24
CA THR A 92 -26.43 14.53 4.42
C THR A 92 -26.85 15.94 3.97
N GLN A 93 -25.90 16.67 3.36
CA GLN A 93 -26.01 18.06 2.88
C GLN A 93 -25.97 19.15 3.99
N ASN A 94 -25.83 18.78 5.24
CA ASN A 94 -25.53 19.73 6.31
C ASN A 94 -24.04 19.59 6.68
N TYR A 95 -23.32 20.71 6.60
CA TYR A 95 -21.90 20.76 6.93
C TYR A 95 -21.73 20.96 8.44
N GLU A 96 -21.42 19.87 9.13
CA GLU A 96 -21.21 19.91 10.59
C GLU A 96 -19.73 20.06 10.93
N PRO A 97 -19.38 20.72 12.05
CA PRO A 97 -18.02 20.75 12.54
C PRO A 97 -17.45 19.33 12.75
N LEU A 98 -16.21 19.13 12.36
CA LEU A 98 -15.46 17.89 12.59
C LEU A 98 -14.55 18.07 13.81
N ASN A 99 -15.05 17.70 14.99
CA ASN A 99 -14.34 17.84 16.26
C ASN A 99 -13.86 16.50 16.84
N ASN A 100 -14.18 15.38 16.17
CA ASN A 100 -13.81 14.06 16.64
C ASN A 100 -12.37 13.74 16.26
N THR A 101 -11.64 13.08 17.14
CA THR A 101 -10.36 12.47 16.80
C THR A 101 -10.58 11.36 15.77
N LEU A 102 -9.82 11.40 14.68
CA LEU A 102 -9.83 10.36 13.66
C LEU A 102 -8.68 9.39 13.94
N SER A 103 -8.99 8.10 14.02
CA SER A 103 -7.99 7.04 14.16
C SER A 103 -7.73 6.40 12.80
N ILE A 104 -6.49 6.36 12.40
CA ILE A 104 -6.05 6.08 11.03
C ILE A 104 -5.01 4.98 11.04
N LEU A 105 -5.14 4.05 10.10
CA LEU A 105 -4.15 3.02 9.82
C LEU A 105 -3.52 3.31 8.47
N GLY A 106 -2.18 3.36 8.44
CA GLY A 106 -1.45 3.69 7.23
C GLY A 106 -0.35 2.71 6.88
N PHE A 107 0.11 2.85 5.67
CA PHE A 107 1.29 2.17 5.16
C PHE A 107 2.17 3.16 4.41
N GLU A 108 3.48 3.15 4.71
CA GLU A 108 4.47 3.97 4.02
C GLU A 108 5.61 3.12 3.49
N TYR A 109 5.98 3.37 2.24
CA TYR A 109 7.17 2.83 1.59
C TYR A 109 8.16 3.94 1.33
N GLN A 110 9.37 3.83 1.89
CA GLN A 110 10.46 4.76 1.68
C GLN A 110 11.55 4.12 0.83
N ARG A 111 12.08 4.91 -0.11
CA ARG A 111 13.26 4.57 -0.91
C ARG A 111 14.33 5.64 -0.71
N TYR A 112 15.50 5.22 -0.28
CA TYR A 112 16.61 6.12 -0.03
C TYR A 112 17.32 6.51 -1.33
N LEU A 113 17.53 7.81 -1.49
CA LEU A 113 18.29 8.42 -2.59
C LEU A 113 19.73 8.73 -2.18
N SER A 114 19.96 8.94 -0.88
CA SER A 114 21.27 9.07 -0.25
C SER A 114 21.23 8.37 1.11
N GLU A 115 22.31 8.41 1.85
CA GLU A 115 22.38 7.82 3.20
C GLU A 115 21.25 8.27 4.11
N ASN A 116 20.88 9.55 4.02
CA ASN A 116 19.93 10.21 4.93
C ASN A 116 18.68 10.76 4.25
N THR A 117 18.63 10.83 2.91
CA THR A 117 17.50 11.41 2.17
C THR A 117 16.72 10.32 1.49
N PHE A 118 15.40 10.36 1.59
CA PHE A 118 14.50 9.39 0.98
C PHE A 118 13.30 10.07 0.32
N ILE A 119 12.75 9.39 -0.66
CA ILE A 119 11.40 9.63 -1.17
C ILE A 119 10.47 8.60 -0.56
N TYR A 120 9.20 8.95 -0.41
CA TYR A 120 8.22 8.03 0.12
C TYR A 120 6.87 8.13 -0.61
N ALA A 121 6.14 7.02 -0.56
CA ALA A 121 4.71 6.94 -0.82
C ALA A 121 4.03 6.46 0.46
N HIS A 122 2.96 7.14 0.84
CA HIS A 122 2.22 6.90 2.06
C HIS A 122 0.74 6.88 1.76
N THR A 123 0.01 5.97 2.34
CA THR A 123 -1.45 5.90 2.25
C THR A 123 -2.04 5.62 3.61
N ASP A 124 -3.08 6.36 3.94
CA ASP A 124 -3.82 6.25 5.17
C ASP A 124 -5.28 5.96 4.90
N ALA A 125 -5.89 5.20 5.81
CA ALA A 125 -7.33 5.01 5.80
C ALA A 125 -7.86 4.98 7.24
N MET A 126 -8.94 5.70 7.45
CA MET A 126 -9.54 5.84 8.76
C MET A 126 -10.30 4.56 9.14
N TYR A 127 -10.15 4.15 10.38
CA TYR A 127 -10.89 3.03 10.96
C TYR A 127 -11.82 3.42 12.12
N LYS A 128 -11.72 4.69 12.60
CA LYS A 128 -12.60 5.20 13.66
C LYS A 128 -12.67 6.71 13.62
N GLY A 129 -13.85 7.28 13.91
CA GLY A 129 -14.09 8.71 14.11
C GLY A 129 -15.04 9.36 13.11
N LEU A 130 -15.27 8.79 11.93
CA LEU A 130 -16.19 9.32 10.93
C LEU A 130 -16.82 8.20 10.11
N VAL A 131 -18.13 8.10 10.11
CA VAL A 131 -18.86 7.14 9.27
C VAL A 131 -18.64 7.44 7.79
N ALA A 132 -18.50 6.39 6.97
CA ALA A 132 -18.19 6.42 5.55
C ALA A 132 -16.75 6.88 5.18
N GLY A 133 -15.90 6.98 6.16
CA GLY A 133 -14.47 6.94 6.00
C GLY A 133 -13.78 8.23 5.53
N PHE A 134 -12.49 8.20 5.68
CA PHE A 134 -11.52 9.12 5.14
C PHE A 134 -10.31 8.31 4.68
N MET A 135 -9.73 8.68 3.55
CA MET A 135 -8.50 8.10 3.01
C MET A 135 -7.63 9.20 2.44
N ASP A 136 -6.33 9.02 2.51
CA ASP A 136 -5.38 9.84 1.79
C ASP A 136 -4.24 9.04 1.18
N LEU A 137 -3.56 9.68 0.24
CA LEU A 137 -2.39 9.15 -0.44
C LEU A 137 -1.40 10.30 -0.63
N PHE A 138 -0.19 10.13 -0.12
CA PHE A 138 0.90 11.09 -0.25
C PHE A 138 2.08 10.52 -1.01
N ILE A 139 2.74 11.40 -1.74
CA ILE A 139 4.12 11.24 -2.17
C ILE A 139 4.94 12.37 -1.56
N GLY A 140 6.18 12.08 -1.16
CA GLY A 140 6.95 13.11 -0.48
C GLY A 140 8.44 12.80 -0.40
N VAL A 141 9.11 13.69 0.28
CA VAL A 141 10.55 13.61 0.57
C VAL A 141 10.77 13.69 2.06
N GLY A 142 11.82 13.05 2.53
CA GLY A 142 12.22 13.10 3.93
C GLY A 142 13.72 13.03 4.10
N LYS A 143 14.15 13.47 5.27
CA LYS A 143 15.55 13.46 5.68
C LYS A 143 15.67 12.97 7.10
N ASN A 144 16.64 12.06 7.32
CA ASN A 144 17.03 11.58 8.63
C ASN A 144 18.23 12.38 9.16
N PHE A 145 18.25 12.54 10.47
CA PHE A 145 19.34 13.13 11.24
C PHE A 145 19.73 12.12 12.31
N GLN A 146 20.88 11.48 12.11
CA GLN A 146 21.38 10.47 13.04
C GLN A 146 21.83 11.11 14.35
N VAL A 147 21.21 10.74 15.46
CA VAL A 147 21.61 11.16 16.82
C VAL A 147 22.65 10.20 17.37
N ASN A 148 22.41 8.91 17.20
CA ASN A 148 23.35 7.83 17.55
C ASN A 148 23.09 6.59 16.66
N LYS A 149 23.76 5.46 16.93
CA LYS A 149 23.64 4.23 16.12
C LYS A 149 22.21 3.68 16.02
N ASN A 150 21.37 3.94 17.02
CA ASN A 150 20.02 3.38 17.13
C ASN A 150 18.91 4.43 17.02
N ILE A 151 19.21 5.71 17.17
CA ILE A 151 18.22 6.78 17.24
C ILE A 151 18.48 7.76 16.10
N ASN A 152 17.42 8.01 15.30
CA ASN A 152 17.38 9.05 14.30
C ASN A 152 16.21 9.99 14.57
N LEU A 153 16.40 11.27 14.32
CA LEU A 153 15.31 12.21 14.11
C LEU A 153 15.03 12.28 12.61
N PHE A 154 13.84 12.64 12.23
CA PHE A 154 13.49 12.84 10.82
C PHE A 154 12.52 14.00 10.62
N GLY A 155 12.58 14.57 9.42
CA GLY A 155 11.57 15.47 8.90
C GLY A 155 11.07 14.97 7.54
N LYS A 156 9.77 15.07 7.31
CA LYS A 156 9.11 14.68 6.05
C LYS A 156 8.18 15.78 5.57
N PHE A 157 8.04 15.87 4.26
CA PHE A 157 7.03 16.71 3.63
C PHE A 157 6.39 15.93 2.49
N GLY A 158 5.07 15.80 2.53
CA GLY A 158 4.26 15.15 1.52
C GLY A 158 3.22 16.06 0.90
N ILE A 159 2.92 15.82 -0.36
CA ILE A 159 1.77 16.37 -1.07
C ILE A 159 0.98 15.17 -1.59
N GLY A 160 -0.34 15.27 -1.51
CA GLY A 160 -1.17 14.14 -1.85
C GLY A 160 -2.61 14.49 -2.12
N ALA A 161 -3.41 13.47 -2.19
CA ALA A 161 -4.85 13.57 -2.36
C ALA A 161 -5.54 12.89 -1.19
N ALA A 162 -6.58 13.52 -0.69
CA ALA A 162 -7.45 12.99 0.34
C ALA A 162 -8.91 13.00 -0.12
N GLY A 163 -9.70 12.09 0.43
CA GLY A 163 -11.12 12.01 0.12
C GLY A 163 -11.89 11.28 1.22
N GLY A 164 -13.22 11.37 1.14
CA GLY A 164 -14.14 10.82 2.12
C GLY A 164 -15.23 11.83 2.47
N ARG A 165 -15.77 11.71 3.68
CA ARG A 165 -16.83 12.61 4.15
C ARG A 165 -16.32 13.86 4.87
N ILE A 166 -15.22 14.40 4.43
CA ILE A 166 -14.66 15.66 4.92
C ILE A 166 -14.98 16.75 3.91
N PHE A 167 -15.65 17.80 4.36
CA PHE A 167 -16.09 18.90 3.49
C PHE A 167 -15.78 20.28 4.09
N PRO A 168 -15.54 21.31 3.29
CA PRO A 168 -15.26 21.24 1.85
C PRO A 168 -13.84 20.72 1.59
N GLU A 169 -13.71 19.75 0.70
CA GLU A 169 -12.46 19.07 0.38
C GLU A 169 -12.20 19.17 -1.12
N ASN A 170 -11.09 19.79 -1.51
CA ASN A 170 -10.67 19.84 -2.92
C ASN A 170 -9.77 18.65 -3.30
N GLY A 171 -9.55 17.74 -2.36
CA GLY A 171 -8.74 16.56 -2.54
C GLY A 171 -7.23 16.80 -2.48
N LEU A 172 -6.73 17.99 -2.72
CA LEU A 172 -5.30 18.27 -2.62
C LEU A 172 -4.90 18.58 -1.17
N THR A 173 -3.94 17.84 -0.65
CA THR A 173 -3.48 17.97 0.75
C THR A 173 -1.98 18.05 0.86
N MET A 174 -1.50 18.60 1.96
CA MET A 174 -0.08 18.60 2.33
C MET A 174 0.09 18.08 3.76
N TYR A 175 1.24 17.41 3.99
CA TYR A 175 1.54 16.80 5.28
C TYR A 175 3.01 16.95 5.66
N PRO A 176 3.44 18.09 6.25
CA PRO A 176 4.70 18.19 6.96
C PRO A 176 4.64 17.40 8.28
N SER A 177 5.69 16.65 8.58
CA SER A 177 5.82 15.90 9.83
C SER A 177 7.27 15.78 10.29
N ILE A 178 7.44 15.68 11.60
CA ILE A 178 8.73 15.43 12.26
C ILE A 178 8.58 14.26 13.22
N GLY A 179 9.67 13.57 13.49
CA GLY A 179 9.60 12.43 14.40
C GLY A 179 10.95 11.87 14.79
N ALA A 180 10.88 10.78 15.54
CA ALA A 180 12.03 10.04 15.99
C ALA A 180 11.87 8.54 15.71
N ASP A 181 12.97 7.90 15.33
CA ASP A 181 13.08 6.47 15.10
C ASP A 181 13.99 5.83 16.13
N VAL A 182 13.60 4.67 16.61
CA VAL A 182 14.47 3.79 17.40
C VAL A 182 14.63 2.47 16.66
N LYS A 183 15.86 2.17 16.27
CA LYS A 183 16.23 0.89 15.66
C LYS A 183 16.38 -0.17 16.76
N ILE A 184 15.55 -1.20 16.74
CA ILE A 184 15.57 -2.28 17.73
C ILE A 184 16.49 -3.42 17.26
N THR A 185 16.39 -3.77 15.97
CA THR A 185 17.23 -4.78 15.32
C THR A 185 17.72 -4.24 13.98
N ASP A 186 18.57 -4.98 13.26
CA ASP A 186 18.98 -4.58 11.91
C ASP A 186 17.82 -4.48 10.91
N HIS A 187 16.70 -5.13 11.21
CA HIS A 187 15.54 -5.18 10.32
C HIS A 187 14.31 -4.46 10.87
N PHE A 188 14.22 -4.23 12.17
CA PHE A 188 13.03 -3.64 12.79
C PHE A 188 13.34 -2.44 13.65
N GLY A 189 12.44 -1.48 13.61
CA GLY A 189 12.44 -0.30 14.46
C GLY A 189 11.04 0.16 14.79
N LEU A 190 10.97 1.05 15.75
CA LEU A 190 9.77 1.78 16.12
C LEU A 190 9.97 3.27 15.83
N SER A 191 8.90 3.96 15.57
CA SER A 191 8.92 5.39 15.28
C SER A 191 7.71 6.06 15.92
N THR A 192 7.90 7.31 16.30
CA THR A 192 6.81 8.23 16.63
C THR A 192 6.97 9.49 15.83
N HIS A 193 5.87 10.14 15.48
CA HIS A 193 5.88 11.38 14.72
C HIS A 193 4.71 12.27 15.09
N GLY A 194 4.87 13.56 14.89
CA GLY A 194 3.81 14.55 14.91
C GLY A 194 3.86 15.37 13.63
N GLY A 195 2.70 15.83 13.20
CA GLY A 195 2.61 16.55 11.94
C GLY A 195 1.39 17.48 11.88
N TYR A 196 1.26 18.08 10.72
CA TYR A 196 0.16 18.97 10.39
C TYR A 196 -0.39 18.58 9.02
N HIS A 197 -1.61 18.06 9.02
CA HIS A 197 -2.33 17.72 7.78
C HIS A 197 -3.24 18.88 7.40
N ARG A 198 -3.16 19.31 6.15
CA ARG A 198 -3.98 20.42 5.65
C ARG A 198 -4.47 20.17 4.23
N SER A 199 -5.76 20.42 4.01
CA SER A 199 -6.36 20.50 2.69
C SER A 199 -6.01 21.83 2.02
N ILE A 200 -5.51 21.79 0.79
CA ILE A 200 -5.17 23.00 0.01
C ILE A 200 -6.42 23.44 -0.74
N GLY A 201 -6.99 24.58 -0.33
CA GLY A 201 -8.24 25.09 -0.88
C GLY A 201 -9.50 24.44 -0.29
N GLY A 202 -9.35 23.54 0.69
CA GLY A 202 -10.41 23.02 1.54
C GLY A 202 -10.32 23.61 2.95
N THR A 203 -11.18 23.15 3.87
CA THR A 203 -11.19 23.59 5.28
C THR A 203 -10.61 22.56 6.24
N PHE A 204 -10.26 21.36 5.77
CA PHE A 204 -9.74 20.33 6.65
C PHE A 204 -8.32 20.65 7.11
N GLU A 205 -8.18 20.78 8.41
CA GLU A 205 -6.92 20.98 9.11
C GLU A 205 -6.86 20.09 10.36
N ALA A 206 -5.75 19.40 10.56
CA ALA A 206 -5.56 18.54 11.73
C ALA A 206 -4.11 18.53 12.20
N TYR A 207 -3.90 18.59 13.50
CA TYR A 207 -2.64 18.12 14.08
C TYR A 207 -2.66 16.60 14.13
N THR A 208 -1.48 15.98 13.99
CA THR A 208 -1.37 14.53 13.99
C THR A 208 -0.34 14.05 15.00
N LEU A 209 -0.61 12.88 15.57
CA LEU A 209 0.34 12.12 16.37
C LEU A 209 0.30 10.68 15.88
N GLY A 210 1.45 10.11 15.57
CA GLY A 210 1.52 8.76 15.04
C GLY A 210 2.62 7.91 15.63
N PHE A 211 2.41 6.59 15.53
CA PHE A 211 3.36 5.54 15.89
C PHE A 211 3.51 4.58 14.71
N SER A 212 4.72 4.07 14.51
CA SER A 212 4.96 3.16 13.40
C SER A 212 5.86 2.01 13.79
N VAL A 213 5.61 0.87 13.14
CA VAL A 213 6.55 -0.26 13.11
C VAL A 213 7.24 -0.25 11.76
N LYS A 214 8.57 -0.20 11.78
CA LYS A 214 9.43 -0.10 10.58
C LYS A 214 10.15 -1.39 10.28
N TYR A 215 10.23 -1.71 8.99
CA TYR A 215 11.07 -2.77 8.47
C TYR A 215 12.12 -2.19 7.52
N TYR A 216 13.41 -2.39 7.84
CA TYR A 216 14.55 -1.94 7.06
C TYR A 216 15.00 -3.02 6.08
N GLY A 217 15.06 -2.70 4.80
CA GLY A 217 15.41 -3.63 3.73
C GLY A 217 16.54 -3.13 2.84
N LEU A 218 17.35 -4.09 2.36
CA LEU A 218 18.32 -3.91 1.29
C LEU A 218 17.95 -4.84 0.14
N ASN A 219 17.33 -4.29 -0.90
CA ASN A 219 16.70 -5.06 -1.96
C ASN A 219 17.50 -5.04 -3.27
N GLY A 220 17.59 -6.19 -3.93
CA GLY A 220 18.09 -6.30 -5.30
C GLY A 220 19.60 -6.17 -5.49
N GLY A 221 20.39 -6.23 -4.43
CA GLY A 221 21.85 -6.12 -4.48
C GLY A 221 22.57 -6.92 -3.40
N THR A 222 23.88 -6.75 -3.32
CA THR A 222 24.80 -7.51 -2.46
C THR A 222 25.58 -6.63 -1.48
N SER A 223 25.44 -5.31 -1.59
CA SER A 223 26.11 -4.34 -0.73
C SER A 223 25.18 -3.19 -0.37
N ASP A 224 25.44 -2.53 0.73
CA ASP A 224 24.79 -1.27 1.06
C ASP A 224 25.16 -0.23 -0.02
N PRO A 225 24.18 0.50 -0.59
CA PRO A 225 24.44 1.41 -1.69
C PRO A 225 25.26 2.66 -1.28
N PHE A 226 25.36 2.95 0.03
CA PHE A 226 25.97 4.18 0.53
C PHE A 226 27.24 3.94 1.33
N THR A 227 27.35 2.79 2.02
CA THR A 227 28.55 2.46 2.84
C THR A 227 29.46 1.43 2.17
N GLU A 228 29.07 0.90 1.00
CA GLU A 228 29.75 -0.18 0.29
C GLU A 228 29.97 -1.47 1.12
N GLU A 229 29.36 -1.52 2.30
CA GLU A 229 29.46 -2.66 3.21
C GLU A 229 28.83 -3.89 2.57
N LYS A 230 29.60 -4.97 2.42
CA LYS A 230 29.16 -6.22 1.79
C LYS A 230 28.24 -6.98 2.74
N ALA A 231 27.11 -7.42 2.22
CA ALA A 231 26.26 -8.34 2.96
C ALA A 231 26.95 -9.70 3.14
N ARG A 232 26.82 -10.31 4.31
CA ARG A 232 27.42 -11.63 4.60
C ARG A 232 26.63 -12.76 3.96
N HIS A 233 25.30 -12.62 3.90
CA HIS A 233 24.41 -13.61 3.31
C HIS A 233 23.36 -12.94 2.45
N ILE A 234 22.95 -13.61 1.38
CA ILE A 234 21.79 -13.23 0.57
C ILE A 234 20.75 -14.32 0.71
N LYS A 235 19.54 -13.93 0.98
CA LYS A 235 18.36 -14.80 0.92
C LYS A 235 17.43 -14.30 -0.16
N THR A 236 16.93 -15.22 -0.99
CA THR A 236 15.85 -14.86 -1.90
C THR A 236 14.51 -14.87 -1.15
N GLN A 237 13.71 -13.87 -1.41
CA GLN A 237 12.39 -13.67 -0.85
C GLN A 237 11.35 -13.81 -1.94
N GLY A 238 10.42 -14.77 -1.80
CA GLY A 238 9.31 -14.94 -2.72
C GLY A 238 8.29 -13.82 -2.54
N ILE A 239 7.94 -13.20 -3.66
CA ILE A 239 6.87 -12.20 -3.76
C ILE A 239 5.99 -12.61 -4.94
N GLN A 240 4.68 -12.47 -4.79
CA GLN A 240 3.74 -12.62 -5.89
C GLN A 240 2.93 -11.33 -6.00
N VAL A 241 2.70 -10.88 -7.23
CA VAL A 241 1.86 -9.71 -7.53
C VAL A 241 0.75 -10.17 -8.45
N GLY A 242 -0.47 -9.83 -8.13
CA GLY A 242 -1.64 -10.26 -8.89
C GLY A 242 -2.67 -9.18 -9.08
N VAL A 243 -3.48 -9.39 -10.10
CA VAL A 243 -4.71 -8.63 -10.34
C VAL A 243 -5.87 -9.60 -10.18
N GLN A 244 -6.92 -9.17 -9.49
CA GLN A 244 -8.10 -9.97 -9.21
C GLN A 244 -9.36 -9.18 -9.54
N ASN A 245 -10.35 -9.86 -10.09
CA ASN A 245 -11.74 -9.42 -10.07
C ASN A 245 -12.39 -9.99 -8.81
N GLN A 246 -13.12 -9.15 -8.08
CA GLN A 246 -13.84 -9.52 -6.88
C GLN A 246 -15.31 -9.14 -7.06
N THR A 247 -16.21 -10.11 -6.87
CA THR A 247 -17.64 -9.91 -6.86
C THR A 247 -18.16 -10.10 -5.45
N TYR A 248 -18.73 -9.04 -4.87
CA TYR A 248 -19.42 -9.07 -3.58
C TYR A 248 -20.92 -9.04 -3.81
N PHE A 249 -21.64 -9.95 -3.15
CA PHE A 249 -23.07 -10.12 -3.37
C PHE A 249 -23.89 -9.35 -2.34
N ASN A 250 -24.90 -8.61 -2.78
CA ASN A 250 -25.85 -7.91 -1.96
C ASN A 250 -25.22 -7.03 -0.87
N VAL A 251 -24.34 -6.13 -1.29
CA VAL A 251 -23.60 -5.23 -0.37
C VAL A 251 -24.54 -4.13 0.14
N ALA A 252 -24.55 -3.94 1.46
CA ALA A 252 -25.32 -2.89 2.13
C ALA A 252 -24.83 -1.49 1.73
N LYS A 253 -25.80 -0.57 1.45
CA LYS A 253 -25.54 0.77 0.95
C LYS A 253 -26.39 1.83 1.62
N PHE A 254 -25.83 3.02 1.77
CA PHE A 254 -26.55 4.19 2.28
C PHE A 254 -27.48 4.79 1.20
N GLY A 255 -28.77 4.90 1.51
CA GLY A 255 -29.76 5.66 0.73
C GLY A 255 -30.11 5.09 -0.64
N ILE A 256 -29.67 3.87 -0.96
CA ILE A 256 -30.03 3.12 -2.17
C ILE A 256 -30.15 1.63 -1.81
N PRO A 257 -30.90 0.84 -2.58
CA PRO A 257 -31.01 -0.60 -2.34
C PRO A 257 -29.66 -1.30 -2.40
N ASP A 258 -29.51 -2.33 -1.57
CA ASP A 258 -28.39 -3.24 -1.60
C ASP A 258 -28.24 -3.87 -2.97
N SER A 259 -27.03 -4.06 -3.41
CA SER A 259 -26.75 -4.68 -4.72
C SER A 259 -25.33 -5.21 -4.79
N ASP A 260 -25.08 -6.04 -5.78
CA ASP A 260 -23.77 -6.59 -6.05
C ASP A 260 -22.76 -5.48 -6.35
N LEU A 261 -21.52 -5.74 -6.01
CA LEU A 261 -20.40 -4.83 -6.18
C LEU A 261 -19.23 -5.54 -6.87
N GLN A 262 -18.76 -4.98 -7.98
CA GLN A 262 -17.61 -5.49 -8.70
C GLN A 262 -16.39 -4.60 -8.44
N LEU A 263 -15.28 -5.25 -8.04
CA LEU A 263 -14.03 -4.56 -7.77
C LEU A 263 -12.88 -5.15 -8.59
N ILE A 264 -11.98 -4.29 -8.99
CA ILE A 264 -10.64 -4.69 -9.41
C ILE A 264 -9.68 -4.51 -8.24
N ALA A 265 -8.89 -5.53 -7.96
CA ALA A 265 -7.92 -5.54 -6.88
C ALA A 265 -6.51 -5.78 -7.40
N VAL A 266 -5.56 -5.06 -6.84
CA VAL A 266 -4.13 -5.39 -6.92
C VAL A 266 -3.73 -6.02 -5.60
N LYS A 267 -3.14 -7.21 -5.65
CA LYS A 267 -2.75 -7.96 -4.46
C LYS A 267 -1.29 -8.38 -4.51
N VAL A 268 -0.59 -8.17 -3.42
CA VAL A 268 0.82 -8.58 -3.25
C VAL A 268 0.88 -9.62 -2.14
N PHE A 269 1.59 -10.69 -2.39
CA PHE A 269 1.84 -11.75 -1.40
C PHE A 269 3.34 -11.78 -1.09
N TYR A 270 3.65 -11.88 0.18
CA TYR A 270 5.01 -11.96 0.71
C TYR A 270 5.20 -13.25 1.50
N ASP A 271 6.00 -14.16 1.00
CA ASP A 271 6.20 -15.46 1.63
C ASP A 271 7.04 -15.37 2.91
N ILE A 272 6.43 -15.61 4.07
CA ILE A 272 7.15 -15.75 5.36
C ILE A 272 7.81 -17.13 5.43
N SER A 273 7.08 -18.17 5.08
CA SER A 273 7.54 -19.56 5.09
C SER A 273 7.04 -20.33 3.85
N LYS A 274 7.34 -21.62 3.74
CA LYS A 274 6.79 -22.44 2.63
C LYS A 274 5.27 -22.47 2.62
N LYS A 275 4.65 -22.34 3.78
CA LYS A 275 3.20 -22.45 3.96
C LYS A 275 2.54 -21.14 4.38
N LEU A 276 3.29 -20.23 5.01
CA LEU A 276 2.77 -19.00 5.59
C LEU A 276 3.16 -17.79 4.72
N TYR A 277 2.21 -16.90 4.46
CA TYR A 277 2.43 -15.66 3.74
C TYR A 277 1.66 -14.49 4.36
N LEU A 278 2.16 -13.28 4.14
CA LEU A 278 1.41 -12.03 4.30
C LEU A 278 0.87 -11.59 2.95
N SER A 279 -0.25 -10.90 2.95
CA SER A 279 -0.78 -10.23 1.77
C SER A 279 -1.10 -8.77 2.06
N GLY A 280 -0.97 -7.93 1.02
CA GLY A 280 -1.50 -6.58 0.96
C GLY A 280 -2.40 -6.47 -0.27
N GLU A 281 -3.55 -5.83 -0.14
CA GLU A 281 -4.52 -5.69 -1.21
C GLU A 281 -5.08 -4.28 -1.23
N ALA A 282 -5.22 -3.71 -2.44
CA ALA A 282 -5.97 -2.50 -2.69
C ALA A 282 -7.01 -2.79 -3.77
N SER A 283 -8.27 -2.49 -3.48
CA SER A 283 -9.43 -2.80 -4.32
C SER A 283 -10.26 -1.56 -4.58
N PHE A 284 -10.75 -1.43 -5.82
CA PHE A 284 -11.53 -0.29 -6.27
C PHE A 284 -12.77 -0.76 -7.02
N ALA A 285 -13.93 -0.19 -6.66
CA ALA A 285 -15.18 -0.51 -7.33
C ALA A 285 -15.24 0.09 -8.73
N TYR A 286 -15.62 -0.72 -9.71
CA TYR A 286 -15.86 -0.26 -11.07
C TYR A 286 -17.30 -0.45 -11.52
N GLU A 287 -18.10 -1.28 -10.80
CA GLU A 287 -19.50 -1.53 -11.06
C GLU A 287 -20.28 -1.74 -9.75
N GLY A 288 -21.61 -1.52 -9.73
CA GLY A 288 -22.48 -1.74 -8.58
C GLY A 288 -23.03 -0.46 -7.96
N LYS A 289 -23.07 0.67 -8.69
CA LYS A 289 -23.57 1.99 -8.21
C LYS A 289 -22.84 2.53 -6.98
N SER A 290 -21.58 2.13 -6.81
CA SER A 290 -20.72 2.48 -5.67
C SER A 290 -19.40 3.09 -6.15
N GLY A 291 -19.48 3.97 -7.15
CA GLY A 291 -18.31 4.70 -7.64
C GLY A 291 -17.62 5.45 -6.51
N GLY A 292 -16.28 5.35 -6.47
CA GLY A 292 -15.47 5.90 -5.40
C GLY A 292 -15.36 5.02 -4.15
N TYR A 293 -15.94 3.81 -4.11
CA TYR A 293 -15.62 2.84 -3.07
C TYR A 293 -14.24 2.22 -3.30
N ALA A 294 -13.47 2.21 -2.24
CA ALA A 294 -12.20 1.51 -2.20
C ALA A 294 -11.99 0.84 -0.84
N HIS A 295 -11.21 -0.24 -0.83
CA HIS A 295 -10.69 -0.79 0.42
C HIS A 295 -9.24 -1.23 0.29
N GLY A 296 -8.50 -1.12 1.40
CA GLY A 296 -7.20 -1.70 1.57
C GLY A 296 -7.24 -2.80 2.62
N MET A 297 -6.56 -3.93 2.39
CA MET A 297 -6.53 -5.04 3.32
C MET A 297 -5.12 -5.58 3.52
N PHE A 298 -4.80 -5.94 4.76
CA PHE A 298 -3.66 -6.79 5.11
C PHE A 298 -4.17 -8.18 5.46
N GLY A 299 -3.54 -9.21 4.91
CA GLY A 299 -3.91 -10.60 5.14
C GLY A 299 -2.77 -11.43 5.69
N LEU A 300 -3.13 -12.39 6.53
CA LEU A 300 -2.28 -13.50 6.94
C LEU A 300 -2.88 -14.78 6.40
N GLY A 301 -2.10 -15.52 5.60
CA GLY A 301 -2.60 -16.71 4.95
C GLY A 301 -1.67 -17.91 5.05
N ILE A 302 -2.29 -19.07 4.97
CA ILE A 302 -1.61 -20.36 4.86
C ILE A 302 -1.94 -21.02 3.52
N LYS A 303 -0.98 -21.74 2.96
CA LYS A 303 -1.15 -22.51 1.72
C LYS A 303 -0.70 -23.95 1.89
N SER A 304 -1.39 -24.86 1.22
CA SER A 304 -1.00 -26.28 1.18
C SER A 304 0.25 -26.49 0.33
N ASN A 305 0.84 -27.68 0.44
CA ASN A 305 1.74 -28.15 -0.59
C ASN A 305 0.97 -28.34 -1.91
N ARG A 306 1.66 -28.27 -3.04
CA ARG A 306 1.07 -28.55 -4.34
C ARG A 306 0.74 -30.04 -4.46
N PHE A 307 -0.41 -30.35 -5.05
CA PHE A 307 -0.90 -31.70 -5.36
C PHE A 307 -1.42 -31.74 -6.81
N LEU A 308 -1.96 -32.87 -7.26
CA LEU A 308 -2.39 -33.09 -8.65
C LEU A 308 -1.32 -32.65 -9.68
N ASN A 309 -0.25 -33.45 -9.75
CA ASN A 309 0.92 -33.21 -10.60
C ASN A 309 1.61 -31.84 -10.36
N ASN A 310 1.63 -31.41 -9.10
CA ASN A 310 2.17 -30.12 -8.67
C ASN A 310 1.49 -28.87 -9.29
N LYS A 311 0.25 -29.03 -9.77
CA LYS A 311 -0.49 -27.95 -10.44
C LYS A 311 -1.47 -27.23 -9.53
N ILE A 312 -1.94 -27.85 -8.45
CA ILE A 312 -2.97 -27.27 -7.58
C ILE A 312 -2.44 -27.11 -6.14
N SER A 313 -2.79 -26.03 -5.49
CA SER A 313 -2.67 -25.86 -4.05
C SER A 313 -3.89 -25.15 -3.51
N THR A 314 -4.23 -25.38 -2.24
CA THR A 314 -5.27 -24.64 -1.52
C THR A 314 -4.67 -23.56 -0.66
N PHE A 315 -5.48 -22.57 -0.30
CA PHE A 315 -5.10 -21.56 0.67
C PHE A 315 -6.28 -21.13 1.54
N PHE A 316 -5.95 -20.62 2.71
CA PHE A 316 -6.86 -19.91 3.59
C PHE A 316 -6.17 -18.64 4.07
N GLU A 317 -6.92 -17.53 4.09
CA GLU A 317 -6.43 -16.21 4.47
C GLU A 317 -7.45 -15.50 5.34
N ILE A 318 -7.00 -14.81 6.37
CA ILE A 318 -7.80 -13.82 7.10
C ILE A 318 -7.25 -12.45 6.76
N GLY A 319 -8.10 -11.60 6.17
CA GLY A 319 -7.83 -10.21 5.85
C GLY A 319 -8.46 -9.30 6.91
N LEU A 320 -7.70 -8.29 7.33
CA LEU A 320 -8.16 -7.15 8.11
C LEU A 320 -7.89 -5.89 7.29
N GLY A 321 -8.84 -4.99 7.23
CA GLY A 321 -8.70 -3.83 6.37
C GLY A 321 -9.59 -2.67 6.74
N VAL A 322 -9.50 -1.67 5.89
CA VAL A 322 -10.26 -0.43 6.00
C VAL A 322 -10.85 -0.06 4.64
N ALA A 323 -12.04 0.50 4.67
CA ALA A 323 -12.78 0.86 3.47
C ALA A 323 -13.51 2.17 3.62
N GLY A 324 -13.82 2.80 2.48
CA GLY A 324 -14.66 3.98 2.47
C GLY A 324 -15.16 4.35 1.08
N GLY A 325 -16.09 5.29 1.04
CA GLY A 325 -16.65 5.85 -0.19
C GLY A 325 -17.78 5.04 -0.81
N GLY A 326 -18.26 5.51 -1.96
CA GLY A 326 -19.19 4.81 -2.82
C GLY A 326 -20.56 4.45 -2.22
N ARG A 327 -20.98 5.10 -1.15
CA ARG A 327 -22.21 4.80 -0.39
C ARG A 327 -22.27 3.40 0.22
N VAL A 328 -21.18 2.65 0.27
CA VAL A 328 -21.12 1.36 0.94
C VAL A 328 -21.16 1.57 2.44
N ASP A 329 -22.06 0.84 3.12
CA ASP A 329 -22.25 0.98 4.58
C ASP A 329 -21.21 0.15 5.34
N SER A 330 -19.95 0.58 5.24
CA SER A 330 -18.83 0.00 5.99
C SER A 330 -18.72 0.57 7.42
N GLY A 331 -19.68 1.38 7.86
CA GLY A 331 -19.63 2.06 9.15
C GLY A 331 -18.42 2.99 9.27
N GLU A 332 -17.61 2.80 10.30
CA GLU A 332 -16.35 3.56 10.48
C GLU A 332 -15.20 3.03 9.60
N GLY A 333 -15.44 2.01 8.76
CA GLY A 333 -14.52 1.55 7.73
C GLY A 333 -13.79 0.24 8.02
N ILE A 334 -13.81 -0.32 9.22
CA ILE A 334 -13.14 -1.60 9.51
C ILE A 334 -13.80 -2.76 8.76
N LEU A 335 -12.97 -3.58 8.12
CA LEU A 335 -13.38 -4.79 7.43
C LEU A 335 -12.61 -6.02 7.93
N VAL A 336 -13.31 -7.13 8.01
CA VAL A 336 -12.75 -8.46 8.25
C VAL A 336 -13.21 -9.39 7.13
N ARG A 337 -12.26 -10.15 6.53
CA ARG A 337 -12.58 -11.05 5.41
C ARG A 337 -11.80 -12.35 5.50
N PRO A 338 -12.38 -13.43 6.04
CA PRO A 338 -11.90 -14.78 5.78
C PRO A 338 -12.12 -15.16 4.31
N THR A 339 -11.12 -15.82 3.72
CA THR A 339 -11.12 -16.24 2.31
C THR A 339 -10.45 -17.60 2.19
N ALA A 340 -11.04 -18.50 1.42
CA ALA A 340 -10.45 -19.80 1.10
C ALA A 340 -10.53 -20.04 -0.41
N GLY A 341 -9.57 -20.78 -0.95
CA GLY A 341 -9.56 -20.99 -2.39
C GLY A 341 -8.49 -21.95 -2.88
N PHE A 342 -8.40 -21.98 -4.21
CA PHE A 342 -7.51 -22.82 -4.97
C PHE A 342 -6.59 -21.95 -5.84
N ASN A 343 -5.35 -22.40 -5.93
CA ASN A 343 -4.37 -21.88 -6.85
C ASN A 343 -4.09 -22.92 -7.93
N TYR A 344 -4.28 -22.58 -9.19
CA TYR A 344 -3.85 -23.38 -10.31
C TYR A 344 -2.54 -22.82 -10.87
N HIS A 345 -1.44 -23.56 -10.68
CA HIS A 345 -0.10 -23.16 -11.13
C HIS A 345 0.06 -23.47 -12.61
N ILE A 346 -0.14 -22.45 -13.47
CA ILE A 346 0.01 -22.54 -14.93
C ILE A 346 1.45 -22.96 -15.25
N ASN A 347 2.40 -22.28 -14.61
CA ASN A 347 3.82 -22.60 -14.61
C ASN A 347 4.45 -22.19 -13.28
N ASN A 348 5.76 -22.05 -13.21
CA ASN A 348 6.46 -21.70 -11.97
C ASN A 348 6.21 -20.26 -11.51
N ASP A 349 5.94 -19.37 -12.43
CA ASP A 349 5.82 -17.94 -12.19
C ASP A 349 4.36 -17.45 -12.25
N PHE A 350 3.49 -18.09 -13.03
CA PHE A 350 2.09 -17.71 -13.19
C PHE A 350 1.14 -18.66 -12.47
N THR A 351 0.22 -18.09 -11.71
CA THR A 351 -0.80 -18.81 -10.94
C THR A 351 -2.16 -18.16 -11.12
N LEU A 352 -3.15 -18.94 -11.53
CA LEU A 352 -4.57 -18.56 -11.50
C LEU A 352 -5.13 -18.83 -10.09
N ASN A 353 -5.84 -17.87 -9.51
CA ASN A 353 -6.45 -17.96 -8.20
C ASN A 353 -7.97 -17.92 -8.33
N ILE A 354 -8.67 -18.82 -7.65
CA ILE A 354 -10.13 -18.81 -7.51
C ILE A 354 -10.43 -18.99 -6.03
N ALA A 355 -11.21 -18.09 -5.45
CA ALA A 355 -11.49 -18.10 -4.03
C ALA A 355 -12.91 -17.62 -3.73
N GLY A 356 -13.46 -18.12 -2.62
CA GLY A 356 -14.64 -17.61 -1.97
C GLY A 356 -14.31 -17.06 -0.61
N GLY A 357 -15.05 -16.05 -0.19
CA GLY A 357 -14.87 -15.42 1.09
C GLY A 357 -16.15 -14.77 1.61
N HIS A 358 -16.04 -14.19 2.78
CA HIS A 358 -17.11 -13.45 3.40
C HIS A 358 -16.58 -12.20 4.07
N MET A 359 -17.10 -11.04 3.71
CA MET A 359 -16.66 -9.75 4.22
C MET A 359 -17.67 -9.19 5.21
N VAL A 360 -17.19 -8.80 6.37
CA VAL A 360 -18.00 -8.20 7.44
C VAL A 360 -17.39 -6.87 7.85
N SER A 361 -18.24 -5.87 8.05
CA SER A 361 -17.89 -4.63 8.74
C SER A 361 -18.44 -4.67 10.17
N PRO A 362 -17.58 -4.75 11.20
CA PRO A 362 -18.03 -4.82 12.59
C PRO A 362 -18.84 -3.59 13.07
N TYR A 363 -18.64 -2.44 12.42
CA TYR A 363 -19.27 -1.17 12.79
C TYR A 363 -20.20 -0.63 11.70
N GLY A 364 -20.50 -1.43 10.68
CA GLY A 364 -21.39 -1.11 9.59
C GLY A 364 -22.33 -2.27 9.27
N ASN A 365 -23.06 -2.16 8.17
CA ASN A 365 -24.01 -3.18 7.74
C ASN A 365 -23.49 -4.09 6.62
N VAL A 366 -22.21 -3.93 6.22
CA VAL A 366 -21.62 -4.84 5.23
C VAL A 366 -21.49 -6.23 5.83
N ASN A 367 -22.20 -7.19 5.21
CA ASN A 367 -22.19 -8.61 5.53
C ASN A 367 -22.42 -9.37 4.22
N SER A 368 -21.34 -9.60 3.46
CA SER A 368 -21.41 -9.98 2.06
C SER A 368 -20.48 -11.13 1.73
N SER A 369 -21.02 -12.16 1.10
CA SER A 369 -20.19 -13.22 0.49
C SER A 369 -19.55 -12.70 -0.78
N ASN A 370 -18.38 -13.24 -1.12
CA ASN A 370 -17.66 -12.82 -2.31
C ASN A 370 -16.99 -13.98 -3.03
N ILE A 371 -16.79 -13.80 -4.33
CA ILE A 371 -15.99 -14.66 -5.20
C ILE A 371 -14.89 -13.81 -5.80
N ASN A 372 -13.66 -14.35 -5.81
CA ASN A 372 -12.47 -13.69 -6.34
C ASN A 372 -11.84 -14.58 -7.41
N ILE A 373 -11.53 -14.01 -8.56
CA ILE A 373 -10.78 -14.67 -9.65
C ILE A 373 -9.63 -13.77 -10.03
N GLY A 374 -8.42 -14.32 -10.06
CA GLY A 374 -7.25 -13.51 -10.34
C GLY A 374 -6.08 -14.28 -10.93
N LEU A 375 -5.17 -13.52 -11.51
CA LEU A 375 -3.89 -14.02 -12.03
C LEU A 375 -2.76 -13.39 -11.22
N THR A 376 -1.83 -14.20 -10.74
CA THR A 376 -0.65 -13.75 -10.02
C THR A 376 0.63 -14.12 -10.77
N TYR A 377 1.60 -13.22 -10.71
CA TYR A 377 2.96 -13.42 -11.16
C TYR A 377 3.92 -13.51 -9.97
N GLY A 378 4.66 -14.60 -9.89
CA GLY A 378 5.62 -14.85 -8.81
C GLY A 378 7.05 -14.53 -9.23
N LEU A 379 7.77 -13.88 -8.33
CA LEU A 379 9.19 -13.56 -8.48
C LEU A 379 9.93 -13.71 -7.14
N SER A 380 11.23 -13.80 -7.19
CA SER A 380 12.09 -13.84 -6.01
C SER A 380 13.04 -12.66 -5.99
N ILE A 381 12.97 -11.85 -4.96
CA ILE A 381 13.85 -10.70 -4.74
C ILE A 381 15.04 -11.12 -3.89
N LEU A 382 16.22 -10.61 -4.24
CA LEU A 382 17.41 -10.78 -3.41
C LEU A 382 17.33 -9.84 -2.21
N ASN A 383 17.36 -10.39 -1.02
CA ASN A 383 17.46 -9.65 0.23
C ASN A 383 18.86 -9.86 0.82
N ALA A 384 19.62 -8.80 0.86
CA ALA A 384 20.91 -8.80 1.53
C ALA A 384 20.71 -8.77 3.05
N LYS A 385 21.47 -9.59 3.77
CA LYS A 385 21.53 -9.61 5.23
C LYS A 385 22.92 -9.21 5.67
N LYS A 386 22.99 -8.22 6.57
CA LYS A 386 24.22 -7.84 7.26
C LYS A 386 24.69 -8.92 8.21
#